data_c89f9a45b6b00fbec8143e4377347c34
#
_entry.id   c89f9a45b6b00fbec8143e4377347c34
#
_cell.length_a   1.000
_cell.length_b   1.000
_cell.length_c   1.000
_cell.angle_alpha   90.00
_cell.angle_beta   90.00
_cell.angle_gamma   90.00
#
_symmetry.space_group_name_H-M   'P 1'
#
loop_
_entity.id
_entity.type
_entity.pdbx_description
1 polymer ?
#
loop_
_entity_poly.entity_id
_entity_poly.type
_entity_poly.pdbx_seq_one_letter_code
_entity_poly.pdbx_strand_id
1 'polypeptide(L)'
;MIISKLTHIWQWLSGKRTVIDEPRWLQASEHGIAKNLISDNALTVLSTLQQAGFHAYLVGGSVRDLLMGLTPKDFDIATNARPEQVKKCFKYCRIIGKRFRLAHVIFGRDILEVATFRKASKKPKRHFRTNGHGMLVSDNIYGRLDDDVWRRDFSVNALYYDARDEVVIDYVGGVTDLVHGKFR
;
A
#
# COMPACT_ATOMS: atom_id res chain seq x y z
N MET A 1 4.15 -31.39 -16.17
CA MET A 1 3.37 -30.84 -15.03
C MET A 1 4.00 -31.15 -13.67
N ILE A 2 5.21 -31.70 -13.56
CA ILE A 2 5.90 -32.02 -12.29
C ILE A 2 7.01 -31.01 -11.97
N ILE A 3 7.59 -30.34 -12.96
CA ILE A 3 8.73 -29.42 -12.80
C ILE A 3 8.33 -28.09 -12.12
N SER A 4 7.06 -27.61 -12.27
CA SER A 4 6.61 -26.36 -11.65
C SER A 4 6.45 -26.46 -10.11
N LYS A 5 6.16 -27.65 -9.58
CA LYS A 5 6.00 -27.85 -8.12
C LYS A 5 7.33 -27.86 -7.36
N LEU A 6 8.42 -28.27 -8.01
CA LEU A 6 9.74 -28.34 -7.36
C LEU A 6 10.40 -26.95 -7.23
N THR A 7 10.14 -26.02 -8.14
CA THR A 7 10.62 -24.64 -8.05
C THR A 7 10.00 -23.89 -6.87
N HIS A 8 8.73 -24.13 -6.56
CA HIS A 8 8.07 -23.51 -5.41
C HIS A 8 8.60 -24.00 -4.06
N ILE A 9 9.00 -25.28 -3.96
CA ILE A 9 9.56 -25.85 -2.70
C ILE A 9 10.94 -25.27 -2.43
N TRP A 10 11.77 -25.07 -3.44
CA TRP A 10 13.12 -24.50 -3.29
C TRP A 10 13.10 -23.01 -2.91
N GLN A 11 12.16 -22.23 -3.47
CA GLN A 11 11.95 -20.85 -3.11
C GLN A 11 11.43 -20.71 -1.67
N TRP A 12 10.60 -21.65 -1.22
CA TRP A 12 10.09 -21.69 0.16
C TRP A 12 11.20 -21.92 1.20
N LEU A 13 12.19 -22.76 0.91
CA LEU A 13 13.33 -23.06 1.79
C LEU A 13 14.37 -21.94 1.84
N SER A 14 14.43 -21.07 0.84
CA SER A 14 15.43 -20.00 0.75
C SER A 14 15.03 -18.69 1.45
N GLY A 15 13.86 -18.61 2.08
CA GLY A 15 13.35 -17.38 2.71
C GLY A 15 13.10 -16.21 1.74
N LYS A 16 13.23 -16.45 0.42
CA LYS A 16 12.93 -15.45 -0.60
C LYS A 16 11.42 -15.27 -0.73
N ARG A 17 10.97 -14.02 -0.83
CA ARG A 17 9.58 -13.69 -1.15
C ARG A 17 9.16 -14.48 -2.38
N THR A 18 8.08 -15.24 -2.29
CA THR A 18 7.47 -15.90 -3.44
C THR A 18 7.02 -14.81 -4.41
N VAL A 19 7.71 -14.68 -5.54
CA VAL A 19 7.24 -13.83 -6.63
C VAL A 19 6.04 -14.56 -7.22
N ILE A 20 4.85 -14.04 -6.97
CA ILE A 20 3.65 -14.47 -7.68
C ILE A 20 3.70 -13.73 -9.01
N ASP A 21 3.75 -14.44 -10.13
CA ASP A 21 3.86 -13.84 -11.47
C ASP A 21 2.65 -12.93 -11.77
N GLU A 22 1.48 -13.21 -11.15
CA GLU A 22 0.28 -12.39 -11.21
C GLU A 22 -0.28 -12.15 -9.80
N PRO A 23 -0.82 -10.94 -9.51
CA PRO A 23 -1.43 -10.66 -8.22
C PRO A 23 -2.67 -11.53 -8.00
N ARG A 24 -2.86 -12.03 -6.79
CA ARG A 24 -4.10 -12.65 -6.39
C ARG A 24 -5.12 -11.57 -6.05
N TRP A 25 -6.31 -11.67 -6.66
CA TRP A 25 -7.46 -10.80 -6.43
C TRP A 25 -8.49 -11.58 -5.62
N LEU A 26 -8.59 -11.30 -4.31
CA LEU A 26 -9.56 -11.97 -3.45
C LEU A 26 -10.86 -11.16 -3.48
N GLN A 27 -11.95 -11.85 -3.79
CA GLN A 27 -13.29 -11.28 -3.79
C GLN A 27 -13.85 -11.15 -2.36
N ALA A 28 -14.91 -10.37 -2.17
CA ALA A 28 -15.55 -10.15 -0.87
C ALA A 28 -15.91 -11.47 -0.15
N SER A 29 -16.35 -12.49 -0.90
CA SER A 29 -16.65 -13.83 -0.37
C SER A 29 -15.44 -14.60 0.14
N GLU A 30 -14.24 -14.24 -0.33
CA GLU A 30 -12.98 -14.91 0.07
C GLU A 30 -12.30 -14.21 1.25
N HIS A 31 -12.33 -12.87 1.30
CA HIS A 31 -11.61 -12.11 2.31
C HIS A 31 -12.47 -11.72 3.51
N GLY A 32 -13.80 -11.67 3.39
CA GLY A 32 -14.73 -11.41 4.48
C GLY A 32 -14.61 -10.03 5.15
N ILE A 33 -13.92 -9.06 4.53
CA ILE A 33 -13.82 -7.71 5.09
C ILE A 33 -15.21 -7.08 5.14
N ALA A 34 -15.62 -6.67 6.35
CA ALA A 34 -16.86 -5.95 6.56
C ALA A 34 -16.64 -4.44 6.32
N LYS A 35 -17.29 -3.87 5.32
CA LYS A 35 -17.13 -2.46 4.92
C LYS A 35 -17.48 -1.47 6.02
N ASN A 36 -18.37 -1.84 6.94
CA ASN A 36 -18.73 -1.03 8.11
C ASN A 36 -17.61 -0.91 9.15
N LEU A 37 -16.52 -1.68 9.04
CA LEU A 37 -15.31 -1.52 9.85
C LEU A 37 -14.36 -0.45 9.29
N ILE A 38 -14.62 0.05 8.08
CA ILE A 38 -13.82 1.10 7.45
C ILE A 38 -14.44 2.46 7.80
N SER A 39 -13.61 3.42 8.26
CA SER A 39 -14.11 4.74 8.62
C SER A 39 -14.72 5.47 7.41
N ASP A 40 -15.80 6.22 7.65
CA ASP A 40 -16.46 7.03 6.61
C ASP A 40 -15.51 8.05 5.98
N ASN A 41 -14.58 8.60 6.76
CA ASN A 41 -13.55 9.51 6.27
C ASN A 41 -12.60 8.80 5.29
N ALA A 42 -12.18 7.56 5.58
CA ALA A 42 -11.35 6.76 4.67
C ALA A 42 -12.09 6.43 3.38
N LEU A 43 -13.35 6.01 3.47
CA LEU A 43 -14.20 5.77 2.29
C LEU A 43 -14.40 7.04 1.45
N THR A 44 -14.56 8.20 2.10
CA THR A 44 -14.66 9.49 1.43
C THR A 44 -13.38 9.84 0.68
N VAL A 45 -12.21 9.63 1.26
CA VAL A 45 -10.93 9.89 0.59
C VAL A 45 -10.75 8.96 -0.61
N LEU A 46 -11.01 7.67 -0.44
CA LEU A 46 -10.90 6.68 -1.52
C LEU A 46 -11.82 7.04 -2.70
N SER A 47 -13.11 7.27 -2.42
CA SER A 47 -14.09 7.59 -3.46
C SER A 47 -13.78 8.92 -4.17
N THR A 48 -13.35 9.95 -3.43
CA THR A 48 -12.98 11.25 -4.02
C THR A 48 -11.81 11.12 -4.99
N LEU A 49 -10.76 10.38 -4.60
CA LEU A 49 -9.60 10.15 -5.48
C LEU A 49 -9.98 9.31 -6.71
N GLN A 50 -10.79 8.26 -6.52
CA GLN A 50 -11.26 7.41 -7.61
C GLN A 50 -12.16 8.16 -8.59
N GLN A 51 -13.06 9.03 -8.13
CA GLN A 51 -13.88 9.91 -8.96
C GLN A 51 -13.04 10.94 -9.74
N ALA A 52 -11.93 11.39 -9.17
CA ALA A 52 -10.96 12.25 -9.84
C ALA A 52 -10.07 11.49 -10.86
N GLY A 53 -10.31 10.19 -11.09
CA GLY A 53 -9.59 9.36 -12.07
C GLY A 53 -8.30 8.74 -11.55
N PHE A 54 -8.06 8.77 -10.25
CA PHE A 54 -6.89 8.16 -9.64
C PHE A 54 -7.19 6.76 -9.09
N HIS A 55 -6.21 5.89 -9.09
CA HIS A 55 -6.25 4.66 -8.29
C HIS A 55 -6.00 5.02 -6.83
N ALA A 56 -6.83 4.48 -5.92
CA ALA A 56 -6.69 4.69 -4.49
C ALA A 56 -7.13 3.44 -3.73
N TYR A 57 -6.32 2.99 -2.79
CA TYR A 57 -6.50 1.75 -2.03
C TYR A 57 -6.20 1.98 -0.56
N LEU A 58 -6.90 1.27 0.34
CA LEU A 58 -6.39 1.07 1.70
C LEU A 58 -5.16 0.18 1.62
N VAL A 59 -4.22 0.34 2.56
CA VAL A 59 -2.98 -0.41 2.56
C VAL A 59 -2.40 -0.58 3.96
N GLY A 60 -1.52 -1.54 4.12
CA GLY A 60 -0.75 -1.69 5.35
C GLY A 60 -1.50 -2.35 6.48
N GLY A 61 -1.28 -1.84 7.70
CA GLY A 61 -1.86 -2.40 8.91
C GLY A 61 -3.38 -2.44 8.92
N SER A 62 -4.04 -1.45 8.31
CA SER A 62 -5.50 -1.41 8.23
C SER A 62 -6.08 -2.60 7.45
N VAL A 63 -5.50 -2.95 6.30
CA VAL A 63 -5.97 -4.11 5.51
C VAL A 63 -5.73 -5.42 6.25
N ARG A 64 -4.56 -5.56 6.88
CA ARG A 64 -4.24 -6.72 7.73
C ARG A 64 -5.28 -6.87 8.86
N ASP A 65 -5.56 -5.82 9.60
CA ASP A 65 -6.46 -5.85 10.74
C ASP A 65 -7.90 -6.15 10.29
N LEU A 66 -8.36 -5.56 9.18
CA LEU A 66 -9.65 -5.87 8.57
C LEU A 66 -9.78 -7.35 8.18
N LEU A 67 -8.73 -7.95 7.60
CA LEU A 67 -8.69 -9.38 7.26
C LEU A 67 -8.75 -10.29 8.50
N MET A 68 -8.29 -9.79 9.64
CA MET A 68 -8.40 -10.47 10.94
C MET A 68 -9.74 -10.21 11.66
N GLY A 69 -10.67 -9.46 11.05
CA GLY A 69 -11.94 -9.06 11.65
C GLY A 69 -11.79 -8.03 12.77
N LEU A 70 -10.67 -7.31 12.82
CA LEU A 70 -10.39 -6.28 13.81
C LEU A 70 -10.75 -4.89 13.23
N THR A 71 -11.10 -3.97 14.12
CA THR A 71 -11.27 -2.55 13.75
C THR A 71 -9.91 -1.86 13.74
N PRO A 72 -9.42 -1.38 12.58
CA PRO A 72 -8.16 -0.65 12.51
C PRO A 72 -8.21 0.64 13.32
N LYS A 73 -7.07 1.03 13.92
CA LYS A 73 -6.93 2.33 14.58
C LYS A 73 -6.75 3.46 13.58
N ASP A 74 -5.94 3.21 12.56
CA ASP A 74 -5.56 4.19 11.53
C ASP A 74 -5.77 3.58 10.15
N PHE A 75 -6.11 4.43 9.18
CA PHE A 75 -6.31 4.03 7.79
C PHE A 75 -5.30 4.74 6.89
N ASP A 76 -4.35 3.98 6.35
CA ASP A 76 -3.40 4.46 5.37
C ASP A 76 -3.96 4.26 3.95
N ILE A 77 -3.78 5.26 3.11
CA ILE A 77 -4.23 5.23 1.72
C ILE A 77 -3.01 5.36 0.79
N ALA A 78 -2.96 4.49 -0.20
CA ALA A 78 -1.97 4.56 -1.27
C ALA A 78 -2.64 4.85 -2.61
N THR A 79 -2.03 5.74 -3.42
CA THR A 79 -2.61 6.22 -4.68
C THR A 79 -1.54 6.48 -5.74
N ASN A 80 -1.93 6.51 -7.02
CA ASN A 80 -1.08 7.02 -8.10
C ASN A 80 -1.11 8.56 -8.21
N ALA A 81 -2.01 9.24 -7.48
CA ALA A 81 -2.02 10.69 -7.42
C ALA A 81 -0.77 11.22 -6.69
N ARG A 82 -0.14 12.26 -7.23
CA ARG A 82 0.96 12.96 -6.53
C ARG A 82 0.40 13.80 -5.39
N PRO A 83 1.20 14.13 -4.36
CA PRO A 83 0.72 14.88 -3.20
C PRO A 83 0.02 16.20 -3.58
N GLU A 84 0.50 16.88 -4.62
CA GLU A 84 -0.11 18.13 -5.12
C GLU A 84 -1.47 17.88 -5.79
N GLN A 85 -1.66 16.72 -6.43
CA GLN A 85 -2.94 16.33 -7.03
C GLN A 85 -3.92 15.93 -5.93
N VAL A 86 -3.48 15.17 -4.92
CA VAL A 86 -4.30 14.90 -3.73
C VAL A 86 -4.76 16.20 -3.08
N LYS A 87 -3.82 17.16 -2.85
CA LYS A 87 -4.17 18.46 -2.27
C LYS A 87 -5.22 19.23 -3.07
N LYS A 88 -5.28 19.08 -4.39
CA LYS A 88 -6.32 19.71 -5.22
C LYS A 88 -7.70 19.08 -5.06
N CYS A 89 -7.77 17.81 -4.67
CA CYS A 89 -9.04 17.09 -4.46
C CYS A 89 -9.72 17.44 -3.14
N PHE A 90 -8.97 17.97 -2.14
CA PHE A 90 -9.48 18.16 -0.79
C PHE A 90 -9.27 19.60 -0.30
N LYS A 91 -10.33 20.20 0.25
CA LYS A 91 -10.29 21.57 0.82
C LYS A 91 -9.30 21.68 1.98
N TYR A 92 -9.27 20.65 2.84
CA TYR A 92 -8.40 20.61 4.01
C TYR A 92 -7.35 19.52 3.83
N CYS A 93 -6.24 19.87 3.17
CA CYS A 93 -5.14 18.97 2.91
C CYS A 93 -3.79 19.69 3.07
N ARG A 94 -2.87 19.06 3.79
CA ARG A 94 -1.49 19.55 3.96
C ARG A 94 -0.52 18.52 3.42
N ILE A 95 0.52 19.00 2.73
CA ILE A 95 1.62 18.13 2.29
C ILE A 95 2.70 18.22 3.36
N ILE A 96 3.07 17.07 3.92
CA ILE A 96 4.09 16.94 4.95
C ILE A 96 5.28 16.13 4.46
N GLY A 97 6.37 16.21 5.20
CA GLY A 97 7.59 15.48 4.93
C GLY A 97 8.49 16.15 3.86
N LYS A 98 9.77 16.28 4.19
CA LYS A 98 10.81 16.78 3.27
C LYS A 98 11.35 15.67 2.39
N ARG A 99 11.68 14.53 3.01
CA ARG A 99 12.25 13.36 2.32
C ARG A 99 11.18 12.48 1.68
N PHE A 100 10.10 12.21 2.41
CA PHE A 100 8.96 11.43 1.99
C PHE A 100 7.73 12.30 2.07
N ARG A 101 7.23 12.74 0.91
CA ARG A 101 6.09 13.65 0.86
C ARG A 101 4.80 12.83 0.94
N LEU A 102 3.99 13.14 1.94
CA LEU A 102 2.67 12.58 2.17
C LEU A 102 1.63 13.70 2.11
N ALA A 103 0.42 13.38 1.71
CA ALA A 103 -0.71 14.29 1.83
C ALA A 103 -1.54 13.87 3.06
N HIS A 104 -1.72 14.79 4.00
CA HIS A 104 -2.61 14.64 5.14
C HIS A 104 -3.95 15.27 4.79
N VAL A 105 -4.99 14.47 4.65
CA VAL A 105 -6.37 14.92 4.48
C VAL A 105 -7.02 15.03 5.86
N ILE A 106 -7.61 16.18 6.17
CA ILE A 106 -8.02 16.54 7.52
C ILE A 106 -9.54 16.63 7.60
N PHE A 107 -10.14 15.86 8.51
CA PHE A 107 -11.55 15.84 8.86
C PHE A 107 -11.72 16.19 10.34
N GLY A 108 -11.76 17.48 10.66
CA GLY A 108 -11.80 17.94 12.06
C GLY A 108 -10.55 17.52 12.84
N ARG A 109 -10.69 16.53 13.73
CA ARG A 109 -9.57 15.96 14.51
C ARG A 109 -8.95 14.73 13.85
N ASP A 110 -9.61 14.15 12.87
CA ASP A 110 -9.15 12.97 12.16
C ASP A 110 -8.24 13.35 10.99
N ILE A 111 -7.13 12.65 10.83
CA ILE A 111 -6.13 12.89 9.78
C ILE A 111 -5.86 11.57 9.07
N LEU A 112 -6.11 11.57 7.76
CA LEU A 112 -5.82 10.41 6.91
C LEU A 112 -4.55 10.66 6.11
N GLU A 113 -3.61 9.72 6.21
CA GLU A 113 -2.37 9.73 5.44
C GLU A 113 -2.59 9.17 4.04
N VAL A 114 -2.25 9.97 3.04
CA VAL A 114 -2.32 9.56 1.62
C VAL A 114 -0.93 9.58 1.04
N ALA A 115 -0.41 8.39 0.73
CA ALA A 115 0.89 8.17 0.13
C ALA A 115 0.76 7.97 -1.39
N THR A 116 1.63 8.58 -2.17
CA THR A 116 1.77 8.24 -3.59
C THR A 116 2.58 6.96 -3.74
N PHE A 117 2.18 6.08 -4.66
CA PHE A 117 2.96 4.87 -4.99
C PHE A 117 4.41 5.21 -5.29
N ARG A 118 5.32 4.45 -4.75
CA ARG A 118 6.76 4.68 -4.89
C ARG A 118 7.45 3.47 -5.49
N LYS A 119 8.55 3.76 -6.17
CA LYS A 119 9.45 2.75 -6.71
C LYS A 119 10.71 2.69 -5.88
N ALA A 120 11.21 1.48 -5.60
CA ALA A 120 12.53 1.31 -5.02
C ALA A 120 13.59 1.82 -6.01
N SER A 121 14.48 2.70 -5.54
CA SER A 121 15.57 3.18 -6.39
C SER A 121 16.59 2.07 -6.61
N LYS A 122 16.71 1.59 -7.85
CA LYS A 122 17.80 0.68 -8.29
C LYS A 122 19.10 1.44 -8.65
N LYS A 123 19.09 2.78 -8.62
CA LYS A 123 20.25 3.59 -9.05
C LYS A 123 21.16 3.87 -7.86
N PRO A 124 22.50 3.84 -8.07
CA PRO A 124 23.46 4.21 -7.05
C PRO A 124 23.26 5.67 -6.63
N LYS A 125 23.67 5.98 -5.41
CA LYS A 125 23.47 7.23 -4.64
C LYS A 125 23.68 8.58 -5.38
N ARG A 126 24.19 8.59 -6.62
CA ARG A 126 24.48 9.78 -7.44
C ARG A 126 23.25 10.60 -7.86
N HIS A 127 22.04 10.04 -7.77
CA HIS A 127 20.81 10.73 -8.24
C HIS A 127 19.91 11.20 -7.09
N PHE A 128 20.33 10.98 -5.85
CA PHE A 128 19.64 11.51 -4.70
C PHE A 128 20.15 12.93 -4.40
N ARG A 129 19.22 13.87 -4.20
CA ARG A 129 19.62 15.16 -3.62
C ARG A 129 20.10 14.90 -2.20
N THR A 130 21.38 15.11 -1.96
CA THR A 130 21.97 15.10 -0.62
C THR A 130 22.20 16.53 -0.15
N ASN A 131 22.09 16.76 1.16
CA ASN A 131 22.57 17.99 1.76
C ASN A 131 24.10 17.95 1.88
N GLY A 132 24.73 19.07 2.29
CA GLY A 132 26.18 19.18 2.45
C GLY A 132 26.82 18.16 3.42
N HIS A 133 26.02 17.39 4.17
CA HIS A 133 26.43 16.33 5.08
C HIS A 133 26.17 14.90 4.51
N GLY A 134 25.90 14.76 3.21
CA GLY A 134 25.66 13.48 2.55
C GLY A 134 24.33 12.81 2.87
N MET A 135 23.40 13.48 3.59
CA MET A 135 22.11 12.95 3.94
C MET A 135 21.14 13.08 2.76
N LEU A 136 20.37 12.00 2.46
CA LEU A 136 19.34 11.99 1.44
C LEU A 136 18.26 13.05 1.74
N VAL A 137 18.08 14.01 0.85
CA VAL A 137 17.11 15.11 1.00
C VAL A 137 15.78 14.80 0.32
N SER A 138 15.76 13.93 -0.71
CA SER A 138 14.54 13.55 -1.42
C SER A 138 14.66 12.14 -2.00
N ASP A 139 13.63 11.33 -1.78
CA ASP A 139 13.47 9.96 -2.31
C ASP A 139 12.03 9.78 -2.83
N ASN A 140 11.55 10.77 -3.61
CA ASN A 140 10.20 10.73 -4.18
C ASN A 140 10.25 10.20 -5.62
N ILE A 141 10.69 8.96 -5.77
CA ILE A 141 10.57 8.25 -7.06
C ILE A 141 9.18 7.61 -7.06
N TYR A 142 8.27 8.22 -7.79
CA TYR A 142 6.92 7.71 -7.95
C TYR A 142 6.90 6.48 -8.85
N GLY A 143 6.05 5.52 -8.53
CA GLY A 143 5.94 4.24 -9.21
C GLY A 143 4.49 3.85 -9.47
N ARG A 144 4.31 2.60 -9.88
CA ARG A 144 3.04 1.94 -10.03
C ARG A 144 2.69 1.17 -8.74
N LEU A 145 1.51 0.57 -8.68
CA LEU A 145 1.08 -0.26 -7.55
C LEU A 145 2.06 -1.41 -7.27
N ASP A 146 2.46 -2.12 -8.32
CA ASP A 146 3.45 -3.21 -8.26
C ASP A 146 4.79 -2.75 -7.71
N ASP A 147 5.29 -1.58 -8.11
CA ASP A 147 6.51 -0.99 -7.55
C ASP A 147 6.38 -0.70 -6.04
N ASP A 148 5.22 -0.22 -5.58
CA ASP A 148 4.97 0.13 -4.17
C ASP A 148 4.90 -1.09 -3.27
N VAL A 149 4.35 -2.20 -3.76
CA VAL A 149 4.29 -3.49 -3.07
C VAL A 149 5.68 -3.98 -2.65
N TRP A 150 6.62 -4.01 -3.62
CA TRP A 150 7.94 -4.61 -3.41
C TRP A 150 8.87 -3.85 -2.48
N ARG A 151 8.56 -2.61 -2.14
CA ARG A 151 9.36 -1.81 -1.20
C ARG A 151 8.88 -1.89 0.24
N ARG A 152 7.70 -2.51 0.50
CA ARG A 152 7.15 -2.65 1.85
C ARG A 152 7.93 -3.68 2.65
N ASP A 153 8.02 -3.46 3.95
CA ASP A 153 8.83 -4.25 4.89
C ASP A 153 8.28 -5.67 5.08
N PHE A 154 6.98 -5.80 5.34
CA PHE A 154 6.32 -7.08 5.58
C PHE A 154 5.28 -7.42 4.52
N SER A 155 5.22 -8.70 4.15
CA SER A 155 4.20 -9.20 3.19
C SER A 155 2.78 -8.96 3.68
N VAL A 156 2.51 -9.12 4.99
CA VAL A 156 1.21 -8.87 5.61
C VAL A 156 0.79 -7.39 5.60
N ASN A 157 1.74 -6.47 5.43
CA ASN A 157 1.50 -5.03 5.29
C ASN A 157 1.58 -4.57 3.82
N ALA A 158 1.80 -5.50 2.87
CA ALA A 158 1.83 -5.23 1.44
C ALA A 158 0.54 -5.68 0.73
N LEU A 159 -0.56 -5.68 1.46
CA LEU A 159 -1.91 -5.95 0.99
C LEU A 159 -2.62 -4.65 0.70
N TYR A 160 -3.38 -4.62 -0.40
CA TYR A 160 -4.15 -3.46 -0.83
C TYR A 160 -5.64 -3.82 -0.91
N TYR A 161 -6.52 -2.92 -0.49
CA TYR A 161 -7.95 -3.11 -0.59
C TYR A 161 -8.58 -2.01 -1.44
N ASP A 162 -9.26 -2.40 -2.51
CA ASP A 162 -10.09 -1.50 -3.32
C ASP A 162 -11.52 -1.49 -2.74
N ALA A 163 -11.91 -0.35 -2.17
CA ALA A 163 -13.23 -0.20 -1.56
C ALA A 163 -14.35 -0.04 -2.59
N ARG A 164 -14.04 0.26 -3.87
CA ARG A 164 -15.03 0.36 -4.95
C ARG A 164 -15.43 -1.02 -5.43
N ASP A 165 -14.45 -1.85 -5.75
CA ASP A 165 -14.66 -3.19 -6.31
C ASP A 165 -14.72 -4.26 -5.20
N GLU A 166 -14.49 -3.86 -3.94
CA GLU A 166 -14.46 -4.70 -2.74
C GLU A 166 -13.54 -5.92 -2.89
N VAL A 167 -12.29 -5.67 -3.35
CA VAL A 167 -11.30 -6.72 -3.57
C VAL A 167 -10.02 -6.45 -2.80
N VAL A 168 -9.39 -7.52 -2.30
CA VAL A 168 -8.03 -7.50 -1.76
C VAL A 168 -7.04 -7.91 -2.84
N ILE A 169 -5.98 -7.12 -3.02
CA ILE A 169 -4.92 -7.35 -4.01
C ILE A 169 -3.66 -7.79 -3.27
N ASP A 170 -3.19 -8.99 -3.56
CA ASP A 170 -2.02 -9.61 -2.94
C ASP A 170 -0.99 -10.04 -4.00
N TYR A 171 0.14 -9.32 -4.06
CA TYR A 171 1.27 -9.59 -4.96
C TYR A 171 2.34 -10.50 -4.34
N VAL A 172 2.33 -10.68 -3.02
CA VAL A 172 3.48 -11.23 -2.28
C VAL A 172 3.14 -12.43 -1.40
N GLY A 173 1.89 -12.90 -1.44
CA GLY A 173 1.41 -13.98 -0.60
C GLY A 173 1.15 -13.55 0.84
N GLY A 174 0.87 -12.25 1.07
CA GLY A 174 0.65 -11.67 2.39
C GLY A 174 -0.56 -12.26 3.11
N VAL A 175 -1.63 -12.60 2.39
CA VAL A 175 -2.80 -13.28 2.96
C VAL A 175 -2.44 -14.67 3.48
N THR A 176 -1.63 -15.42 2.72
CA THR A 176 -1.15 -16.74 3.14
C THR A 176 -0.25 -16.62 4.38
N ASP A 177 0.63 -15.62 4.41
CA ASP A 177 1.50 -15.36 5.57
C ASP A 177 0.68 -14.97 6.79
N LEU A 178 -0.36 -14.16 6.61
CA LEU A 178 -1.27 -13.75 7.68
C LEU A 178 -1.98 -14.95 8.32
N VAL A 179 -2.54 -15.84 7.49
CA VAL A 179 -3.23 -17.07 7.96
C VAL A 179 -2.28 -17.99 8.73
N HIS A 180 -1.01 -18.04 8.35
CA HIS A 180 -0.01 -18.88 9.02
C HIS A 180 0.77 -18.17 10.13
N GLY A 181 0.42 -16.92 10.48
CA GLY A 181 1.11 -16.12 11.49
C GLY A 181 2.58 -15.84 11.15
N LYS A 182 2.91 -15.71 9.86
CA LYS A 182 4.29 -15.49 9.40
C LYS A 182 4.53 -14.02 9.08
N PHE A 183 5.64 -13.48 9.58
CA PHE A 183 6.17 -12.16 9.23
C PHE A 183 7.37 -12.34 8.30
N ARG A 184 7.23 -11.93 7.05
CA ARG A 184 8.32 -11.97 6.04
C ARG A 184 8.47 -10.62 5.37
#